data_b2bd6df4500c28b7631190e335f797a0
#
_entry.id   b2bd6df4500c28b7631190e335f797a0
#
_cell.length_a   1.000
_cell.length_b   1.000
_cell.length_c   1.000
_cell.angle_alpha   90.00
_cell.angle_beta   90.00
_cell.angle_gamma   90.00
#
_symmetry.space_group_name_H-M   'P 1'
#
loop_
_entity.id
_entity.type
_entity.pdbx_description
1 polymer ?
#
loop_
_entity_poly.entity_id
_entity_poly.type
_entity_poly.pdbx_seq_one_letter_code
_entity_poly.pdbx_strand_id
1 'polypeptide(L)'
;MPSHLALLSCLLVLVLSLDKFLLPYLRKRWLSGGGVAAIIPRIPTSHFKSQRSMAAAAQWSETTMLVIDMQKDFVDPAMGSPLLVAGGEAVIPAVAEAVAVARKRGIFVVWVVREHDPSGRDVELFRRHLYSGGKGPTVKGLKGAELADGLFIKEGDYKLVKTRFSAFFATHLDSVLKTLGMKNLVIVGVQTPNCIRQTVYDAVALDYEKVMVLTDATAAARPDIHLASIRDMKTIGVETPTLEEWRR
;
A
#
# COMPACT_ATOMS: atom_id res chain seq x y z
N MET A 1 -24.77 34.09 -5.67
CA MET A 1 -24.58 33.75 -4.24
C MET A 1 -25.94 33.54 -3.62
N PRO A 2 -26.35 32.34 -3.28
CA PRO A 2 -27.59 32.12 -2.53
C PRO A 2 -27.32 32.45 -1.06
N SER A 3 -28.15 33.29 -0.50
CA SER A 3 -28.03 33.93 0.78
C SER A 3 -28.07 32.95 1.97
N HIS A 4 -27.25 33.19 2.98
CA HIS A 4 -27.22 32.51 4.28
C HIS A 4 -28.58 32.39 4.99
N LEU A 5 -29.60 33.11 4.57
CA LEU A 5 -30.97 33.03 5.08
C LEU A 5 -31.69 31.72 4.71
N ALA A 6 -31.38 31.10 3.57
CA ALA A 6 -32.04 29.85 3.14
C ALA A 6 -31.55 28.62 3.96
N LEU A 7 -30.30 28.63 4.38
CA LEU A 7 -29.74 27.55 5.21
C LEU A 7 -30.22 27.59 6.68
N LEU A 8 -30.42 28.79 7.21
CA LEU A 8 -30.98 28.96 8.57
C LEU A 8 -32.44 28.56 8.67
N SER A 9 -33.25 28.79 7.62
CA SER A 9 -34.65 28.39 7.62
C SER A 9 -34.84 26.86 7.55
N CYS A 10 -33.98 26.14 6.81
CA CYS A 10 -34.02 24.68 6.76
C CYS A 10 -33.61 24.03 8.10
N LEU A 11 -32.60 24.59 8.78
CA LEU A 11 -32.19 24.07 10.10
C LEU A 11 -33.26 24.30 11.17
N LEU A 12 -33.95 25.47 11.14
CA LEU A 12 -35.02 25.79 12.09
C LEU A 12 -36.24 24.87 11.92
N VAL A 13 -36.61 24.52 10.69
CA VAL A 13 -37.72 23.59 10.41
C VAL A 13 -37.39 22.17 10.87
N LEU A 14 -36.13 21.72 10.74
CA LEU A 14 -35.70 20.41 11.21
C LEU A 14 -35.69 20.30 12.75
N VAL A 15 -35.25 21.32 13.44
CA VAL A 15 -35.26 21.37 14.92
C VAL A 15 -36.68 21.43 15.46
N LEU A 16 -37.58 22.22 14.86
CA LEU A 16 -39.00 22.34 15.29
C LEU A 16 -39.81 21.07 14.98
N SER A 17 -39.43 20.29 13.98
CA SER A 17 -40.08 18.99 13.68
C SER A 17 -39.68 17.90 14.66
N LEU A 18 -38.44 17.89 15.13
CA LEU A 18 -37.97 16.96 16.15
C LEU A 18 -38.61 17.18 17.51
N ASP A 19 -38.84 18.43 17.91
CA ASP A 19 -39.50 18.78 19.16
C ASP A 19 -41.01 18.36 19.20
N LYS A 20 -41.70 18.43 18.06
CA LYS A 20 -43.13 18.09 18.01
C LYS A 20 -43.40 16.59 17.96
N PHE A 21 -42.49 15.77 17.47
CA PHE A 21 -42.74 14.32 17.32
C PHE A 21 -41.97 13.45 18.32
N LEU A 22 -40.78 13.82 18.75
CA LEU A 22 -39.99 12.98 19.69
C LEU A 22 -40.28 13.25 21.18
N LEU A 23 -40.47 14.50 21.58
CA LEU A 23 -40.74 14.85 22.98
C LEU A 23 -42.08 14.29 23.55
N PRO A 24 -43.19 14.28 22.80
CA PRO A 24 -44.43 13.67 23.33
C PRO A 24 -44.31 12.15 23.49
N TYR A 25 -43.52 11.48 22.63
CA TYR A 25 -43.30 10.04 22.69
C TYR A 25 -42.45 9.65 23.90
N LEU A 26 -41.42 10.43 24.19
CA LEU A 26 -40.54 10.23 25.36
C LEU A 26 -41.28 10.57 26.71
N ARG A 27 -42.09 11.61 26.72
CA ARG A 27 -42.84 12.02 27.93
C ARG A 27 -43.94 11.01 28.34
N LYS A 28 -44.64 10.39 27.38
CA LYS A 28 -45.64 9.35 27.66
C LYS A 28 -45.01 8.09 28.27
N ARG A 29 -43.75 7.81 27.98
CA ARG A 29 -43.04 6.60 28.45
C ARG A 29 -42.40 6.79 29.84
N TRP A 30 -42.20 8.05 30.26
CA TRP A 30 -41.65 8.38 31.59
C TRP A 30 -42.70 8.41 32.68
N LEU A 31 -43.95 8.64 32.34
CA LEU A 31 -45.08 8.74 33.32
C LEU A 31 -45.77 7.40 33.59
N SER A 32 -45.42 6.33 32.88
CA SER A 32 -46.02 5.00 33.07
C SER A 32 -45.12 4.04 33.88
N GLY A 33 -44.47 4.50 34.95
CA GLY A 33 -43.91 3.73 36.07
C GLY A 33 -43.38 2.29 35.86
N GLY A 34 -43.00 1.93 34.67
CA GLY A 34 -42.43 0.62 34.34
C GLY A 34 -40.90 0.66 34.27
N GLY A 35 -40.25 -0.07 35.15
CA GLY A 35 -38.79 -0.12 35.28
C GLY A 35 -38.06 -0.31 33.96
N VAL A 36 -37.06 0.52 33.74
CA VAL A 36 -36.21 0.51 32.55
C VAL A 36 -35.15 -0.60 32.66
N ALA A 37 -35.61 -1.83 32.86
CA ALA A 37 -34.76 -3.01 32.87
C ALA A 37 -35.32 -4.06 31.94
N ALA A 38 -35.44 -3.74 30.62
CA ALA A 38 -35.50 -4.74 29.57
C ALA A 38 -35.84 -4.07 28.25
N ILE A 39 -35.05 -4.39 27.30
CA ILE A 39 -35.13 -4.25 25.83
C ILE A 39 -34.14 -3.21 25.28
N ILE A 40 -32.84 -3.40 25.58
CA ILE A 40 -31.85 -3.22 24.57
C ILE A 40 -31.84 -4.56 23.81
N PRO A 41 -32.30 -4.63 22.56
CA PRO A 41 -32.10 -5.86 21.77
C PRO A 41 -30.62 -6.16 21.78
N ARG A 42 -30.19 -7.30 22.30
CA ARG A 42 -28.84 -7.80 22.15
C ARG A 42 -28.66 -7.99 20.66
N ILE A 43 -28.01 -7.02 19.99
CA ILE A 43 -27.58 -7.18 18.61
C ILE A 43 -26.66 -8.41 18.59
N PRO A 44 -26.99 -9.45 17.82
CA PRO A 44 -26.17 -10.67 17.79
C PRO A 44 -24.72 -10.31 17.47
N THR A 45 -23.77 -10.81 18.24
CA THR A 45 -22.34 -10.60 18.00
C THR A 45 -21.89 -11.07 16.61
N SER A 46 -22.66 -11.94 15.97
CA SER A 46 -22.54 -12.34 14.57
C SER A 46 -22.72 -11.17 13.60
N HIS A 47 -23.60 -10.21 13.89
CA HIS A 47 -23.84 -9.05 13.02
C HIS A 47 -22.65 -8.09 13.02
N PHE A 48 -22.02 -7.85 14.18
CA PHE A 48 -20.78 -7.06 14.27
C PHE A 48 -19.58 -7.74 13.60
N LYS A 49 -19.48 -9.07 13.71
CA LYS A 49 -18.45 -9.84 13.00
C LYS A 49 -18.64 -9.77 11.48
N SER A 50 -19.88 -9.85 10.99
CA SER A 50 -20.20 -9.72 9.57
C SER A 50 -19.88 -8.34 9.01
N GLN A 51 -20.27 -7.26 9.69
CA GLN A 51 -19.97 -5.89 9.26
C GLN A 51 -18.46 -5.60 9.25
N ARG A 52 -17.72 -6.07 10.27
CA ARG A 52 -16.26 -5.91 10.33
C ARG A 52 -15.56 -6.71 9.24
N SER A 53 -16.05 -7.90 8.92
CA SER A 53 -15.54 -8.71 7.81
C SER A 53 -15.81 -8.08 6.44
N MET A 54 -16.99 -7.51 6.23
CA MET A 54 -17.35 -6.81 4.99
C MET A 54 -16.54 -5.50 4.82
N ALA A 55 -16.35 -4.73 5.89
CA ALA A 55 -15.52 -3.53 5.86
C ALA A 55 -14.04 -3.85 5.60
N ALA A 56 -13.51 -4.91 6.19
CA ALA A 56 -12.16 -5.38 5.93
C ALA A 56 -12.01 -5.89 4.48
N ALA A 57 -12.98 -6.63 3.96
CA ALA A 57 -12.98 -7.07 2.56
C ALA A 57 -13.04 -5.88 1.59
N ALA A 58 -13.85 -4.85 1.90
CA ALA A 58 -13.90 -3.62 1.11
C ALA A 58 -12.55 -2.88 1.12
N GLN A 59 -11.90 -2.78 2.28
CA GLN A 59 -10.58 -2.15 2.41
C GLN A 59 -9.53 -2.85 1.54
N TRP A 60 -9.53 -4.19 1.49
CA TRP A 60 -8.54 -4.93 0.71
C TRP A 60 -8.82 -4.89 -0.79
N SER A 61 -10.07 -4.76 -1.23
CA SER A 61 -10.43 -4.64 -2.66
C SER A 61 -9.95 -3.34 -3.30
N GLU A 62 -9.69 -2.28 -2.51
CA GLU A 62 -9.13 -1.00 -2.97
C GLU A 62 -7.62 -0.88 -2.66
N THR A 63 -6.97 -2.00 -2.35
CA THR A 63 -5.56 -2.05 -1.95
C THR A 63 -4.70 -2.73 -2.99
N THR A 64 -3.53 -2.14 -3.26
CA THR A 64 -2.49 -2.73 -4.12
C THR A 64 -1.24 -3.00 -3.32
N MET A 65 -0.62 -4.16 -3.52
CA MET A 65 0.73 -4.44 -3.03
C MET A 65 1.76 -4.22 -4.15
N LEU A 66 2.72 -3.34 -3.90
CA LEU A 66 3.87 -3.12 -4.79
C LEU A 66 5.06 -3.92 -4.28
N VAL A 67 5.52 -4.90 -5.06
CA VAL A 67 6.73 -5.70 -4.80
C VAL A 67 7.84 -5.14 -5.66
N ILE A 68 8.77 -4.40 -5.04
CA ILE A 68 9.72 -3.54 -5.77
C ILE A 68 11.10 -4.18 -5.82
N ASP A 69 11.63 -4.33 -7.04
CA ASP A 69 13.01 -4.68 -7.38
C ASP A 69 13.54 -5.96 -6.69
N MET A 70 12.67 -6.94 -6.44
CA MET A 70 13.07 -8.25 -5.88
C MET A 70 13.69 -9.16 -6.95
N GLN A 71 14.71 -8.63 -7.65
CA GLN A 71 15.42 -9.27 -8.76
C GLN A 71 16.82 -9.70 -8.33
N LYS A 72 17.35 -10.74 -8.98
CA LYS A 72 18.63 -11.38 -8.61
C LYS A 72 19.79 -10.41 -8.51
N ASP A 73 19.92 -9.45 -9.43
CA ASP A 73 20.99 -8.43 -9.35
C ASP A 73 20.93 -7.54 -8.11
N PHE A 74 19.79 -7.45 -7.45
CA PHE A 74 19.66 -6.66 -6.22
C PHE A 74 19.74 -7.50 -4.95
N VAL A 75 19.34 -8.77 -4.98
CA VAL A 75 19.15 -9.54 -3.74
C VAL A 75 19.89 -10.87 -3.69
N ASP A 76 20.49 -11.35 -4.80
CA ASP A 76 21.24 -12.60 -4.86
C ASP A 76 22.76 -12.33 -4.87
N PRO A 77 23.48 -12.64 -3.76
CA PRO A 77 24.93 -12.45 -3.68
C PRO A 77 25.71 -13.22 -4.75
N ALA A 78 25.18 -14.36 -5.22
CA ALA A 78 25.85 -15.19 -6.23
C ALA A 78 25.95 -14.52 -7.59
N MET A 79 25.16 -13.45 -7.84
CA MET A 79 25.24 -12.68 -9.08
C MET A 79 26.48 -11.80 -9.16
N GLY A 80 27.14 -11.47 -8.04
CA GLY A 80 28.26 -10.55 -8.00
C GLY A 80 27.92 -9.14 -8.56
N SER A 81 26.67 -8.78 -8.51
CA SER A 81 26.16 -7.51 -9.09
C SER A 81 26.70 -6.30 -8.33
N PRO A 82 27.13 -5.22 -9.03
CA PRO A 82 27.50 -3.96 -8.38
C PRO A 82 26.32 -3.23 -7.72
N LEU A 83 25.09 -3.69 -7.94
CA LEU A 83 23.88 -3.14 -7.34
C LEU A 83 23.32 -3.99 -6.22
N LEU A 84 24.06 -5.00 -5.74
CA LEU A 84 23.64 -5.86 -4.65
C LEU A 84 23.28 -5.04 -3.38
N VAL A 85 22.12 -5.30 -2.84
CA VAL A 85 21.65 -4.77 -1.56
C VAL A 85 21.96 -5.78 -0.48
N ALA A 86 22.92 -5.52 0.37
CA ALA A 86 23.44 -6.52 1.33
C ALA A 86 22.35 -7.11 2.26
N GLY A 87 21.30 -6.35 2.60
CA GLY A 87 20.16 -6.86 3.36
C GLY A 87 19.04 -7.49 2.49
N GLY A 88 19.23 -7.54 1.17
CA GLY A 88 18.15 -7.92 0.23
C GLY A 88 17.76 -9.39 0.29
N GLU A 89 18.73 -10.28 0.38
CA GLU A 89 18.47 -11.73 0.48
C GLU A 89 17.64 -12.07 1.72
N ALA A 90 17.96 -11.44 2.85
CA ALA A 90 17.33 -11.72 4.14
C ALA A 90 15.82 -11.41 4.17
N VAL A 91 15.32 -10.51 3.31
CA VAL A 91 13.88 -10.14 3.27
C VAL A 91 13.08 -10.98 2.27
N ILE A 92 13.70 -11.82 1.46
CA ILE A 92 12.98 -12.67 0.48
C ILE A 92 11.86 -13.49 1.13
N PRO A 93 12.08 -14.20 2.28
CA PRO A 93 11.03 -14.97 2.92
C PRO A 93 9.85 -14.10 3.39
N ALA A 94 10.13 -12.92 3.97
CA ALA A 94 9.09 -12.00 4.43
C ALA A 94 8.28 -11.42 3.25
N VAL A 95 8.94 -11.11 2.14
CA VAL A 95 8.27 -10.67 0.90
C VAL A 95 7.39 -11.78 0.34
N ALA A 96 7.87 -13.01 0.29
CA ALA A 96 7.08 -14.16 -0.18
C ALA A 96 5.83 -14.38 0.68
N GLU A 97 5.96 -14.29 2.01
CA GLU A 97 4.83 -14.37 2.95
C GLU A 97 3.84 -13.20 2.76
N ALA A 98 4.35 -11.97 2.66
CA ALA A 98 3.51 -10.79 2.41
C ALA A 98 2.67 -10.94 1.14
N VAL A 99 3.28 -11.39 0.04
CA VAL A 99 2.60 -11.66 -1.23
C VAL A 99 1.56 -12.76 -1.08
N ALA A 100 1.86 -13.83 -0.34
CA ALA A 100 0.89 -14.90 -0.08
C ALA A 100 -0.33 -14.41 0.70
N VAL A 101 -0.13 -13.58 1.72
CA VAL A 101 -1.19 -12.93 2.49
C VAL A 101 -1.98 -11.97 1.62
N ALA A 102 -1.33 -11.15 0.80
CA ALA A 102 -1.97 -10.22 -0.12
C ALA A 102 -2.92 -10.94 -1.08
N ARG A 103 -2.45 -11.99 -1.74
CA ARG A 103 -3.27 -12.81 -2.65
C ARG A 103 -4.46 -13.46 -1.93
N LYS A 104 -4.27 -13.97 -0.71
CA LYS A 104 -5.36 -14.54 0.10
C LYS A 104 -6.44 -13.51 0.46
N ARG A 105 -6.05 -12.23 0.63
CA ARG A 105 -6.95 -11.11 0.91
C ARG A 105 -7.59 -10.50 -0.34
N GLY A 106 -7.23 -10.97 -1.54
CA GLY A 106 -7.70 -10.38 -2.80
C GLY A 106 -7.08 -9.02 -3.12
N ILE A 107 -5.94 -8.69 -2.49
CA ILE A 107 -5.15 -7.49 -2.78
C ILE A 107 -4.52 -7.63 -4.16
N PHE A 108 -4.62 -6.60 -4.99
CA PHE A 108 -3.98 -6.57 -6.30
C PHE A 108 -2.45 -6.49 -6.16
N VAL A 109 -1.74 -7.48 -6.71
CA VAL A 109 -0.28 -7.57 -6.60
C VAL A 109 0.37 -7.03 -7.86
N VAL A 110 1.27 -6.05 -7.70
CA VAL A 110 2.07 -5.46 -8.78
C VAL A 110 3.54 -5.75 -8.53
N TRP A 111 4.15 -6.50 -9.44
CA TRP A 111 5.58 -6.76 -9.47
C TRP A 111 6.28 -5.64 -10.23
N VAL A 112 6.96 -4.77 -9.50
CA VAL A 112 7.70 -3.63 -10.05
C VAL A 112 9.14 -4.06 -10.25
N VAL A 113 9.57 -4.15 -11.51
CA VAL A 113 10.90 -4.66 -11.88
C VAL A 113 11.67 -3.65 -12.73
N ARG A 114 12.98 -3.74 -12.70
CA ARG A 114 13.84 -3.05 -13.66
C ARG A 114 14.19 -3.98 -14.82
N GLU A 115 14.01 -3.49 -16.03
CA GLU A 115 14.49 -4.12 -17.25
C GLU A 115 15.12 -3.04 -18.13
N HIS A 116 16.44 -3.07 -18.28
CA HIS A 116 17.17 -2.05 -19.00
C HIS A 116 17.61 -2.52 -20.40
N ASP A 117 17.74 -1.55 -21.29
CA ASP A 117 18.35 -1.75 -22.60
C ASP A 117 19.84 -2.11 -22.42
N PRO A 118 20.37 -3.08 -23.18
CA PRO A 118 21.79 -3.47 -23.08
C PRO A 118 22.79 -2.32 -23.29
N SER A 119 22.40 -1.28 -24.04
CA SER A 119 23.25 -0.09 -24.23
C SER A 119 23.28 0.86 -23.03
N GLY A 120 22.42 0.65 -22.03
CA GLY A 120 22.29 1.54 -20.88
C GLY A 120 21.71 2.93 -21.19
N ARG A 121 21.09 3.12 -22.37
CA ARG A 121 20.54 4.43 -22.77
C ARG A 121 19.35 4.88 -21.91
N ASP A 122 18.67 3.93 -21.28
CA ASP A 122 17.47 4.12 -20.45
C ASP A 122 17.73 4.14 -18.94
N VAL A 123 18.99 3.95 -18.50
CA VAL A 123 19.37 4.03 -17.10
C VAL A 123 19.66 5.46 -16.65
N GLU A 124 19.71 5.66 -15.33
CA GLU A 124 20.15 6.93 -14.75
C GLU A 124 21.60 7.26 -15.18
N LEU A 125 21.88 8.52 -15.45
CA LEU A 125 23.16 8.97 -16.02
C LEU A 125 24.37 8.43 -15.22
N PHE A 126 24.30 8.47 -13.88
CA PHE A 126 25.39 8.03 -13.02
C PHE A 126 25.67 6.52 -13.05
N ARG A 127 24.74 5.70 -13.59
CA ARG A 127 24.86 4.25 -13.70
C ARG A 127 25.29 3.77 -15.09
N ARG A 128 25.33 4.64 -16.10
CA ARG A 128 25.61 4.25 -17.50
C ARG A 128 26.94 3.52 -17.67
N HIS A 129 27.95 3.87 -16.85
CA HIS A 129 29.24 3.21 -16.87
C HIS A 129 29.20 1.70 -16.55
N LEU A 130 28.14 1.23 -15.88
CA LEU A 130 27.93 -0.19 -15.57
C LEU A 130 27.44 -1.01 -16.77
N TYR A 131 27.04 -0.35 -17.87
CA TYR A 131 26.45 -0.99 -19.06
C TYR A 131 27.40 -1.07 -20.24
N SER A 132 28.66 -0.71 -20.05
CA SER A 132 29.68 -0.88 -21.07
C SER A 132 29.81 -2.38 -21.42
N GLY A 133 29.63 -2.73 -22.71
CA GLY A 133 29.68 -4.11 -23.18
C GLY A 133 28.37 -4.89 -23.14
N GLY A 134 27.24 -4.24 -22.86
CA GLY A 134 25.90 -4.84 -22.98
C GLY A 134 25.50 -5.84 -21.88
N LYS A 135 26.24 -5.86 -20.77
CA LYS A 135 26.04 -6.82 -19.64
C LYS A 135 25.79 -6.11 -18.31
N GLY A 136 25.17 -4.94 -18.34
CA GLY A 136 24.85 -4.19 -17.13
C GLY A 136 23.79 -4.88 -16.25
N PRO A 137 23.64 -4.42 -14.99
CA PRO A 137 22.65 -4.96 -14.08
C PRO A 137 21.22 -4.82 -14.62
N THR A 138 20.40 -5.84 -14.37
CA THR A 138 18.98 -5.91 -14.77
C THR A 138 18.71 -5.63 -16.26
N VAL A 139 19.68 -5.96 -17.13
CA VAL A 139 19.45 -5.94 -18.58
C VAL A 139 18.37 -6.96 -18.92
N LYS A 140 17.40 -6.52 -19.72
CA LYS A 140 16.26 -7.34 -20.13
C LYS A 140 16.71 -8.69 -20.75
N GLY A 141 16.13 -9.78 -20.22
CA GLY A 141 16.44 -11.14 -20.69
C GLY A 141 17.69 -11.77 -20.10
N LEU A 142 18.47 -11.05 -19.27
CA LEU A 142 19.57 -11.63 -18.53
C LEU A 142 19.11 -12.15 -17.15
N LYS A 143 19.86 -13.13 -16.61
CA LYS A 143 19.58 -13.78 -15.32
C LYS A 143 19.43 -12.77 -14.16
N GLY A 144 20.20 -11.70 -14.15
CA GLY A 144 20.13 -10.65 -13.13
C GLY A 144 18.79 -9.90 -13.08
N ALA A 145 18.07 -9.84 -14.20
CA ALA A 145 16.76 -9.22 -14.29
C ALA A 145 15.60 -10.16 -13.83
N GLU A 146 15.87 -11.45 -13.63
CA GLU A 146 14.89 -12.39 -13.12
C GLU A 146 14.55 -12.09 -11.66
N LEU A 147 13.34 -12.47 -11.23
CA LEU A 147 12.98 -12.43 -9.81
C LEU A 147 13.89 -13.37 -9.00
N ALA A 148 14.09 -13.03 -7.73
CA ALA A 148 14.78 -13.88 -6.79
C ALA A 148 14.11 -15.26 -6.68
N ASP A 149 14.88 -16.28 -6.41
CA ASP A 149 14.37 -17.64 -6.26
C ASP A 149 13.32 -17.71 -5.14
N GLY A 150 12.25 -18.44 -5.38
CA GLY A 150 11.08 -18.50 -4.48
C GLY A 150 10.02 -17.41 -4.70
N LEU A 151 10.30 -16.41 -5.52
CA LEU A 151 9.34 -15.36 -5.91
C LEU A 151 8.88 -15.58 -7.35
N PHE A 152 7.58 -15.45 -7.60
CA PHE A 152 7.02 -15.67 -8.94
C PHE A 152 5.74 -14.88 -9.15
N ILE A 153 5.56 -14.44 -10.38
CA ILE A 153 4.34 -13.77 -10.86
C ILE A 153 3.29 -14.84 -11.14
N LYS A 154 2.09 -14.69 -10.56
CA LYS A 154 0.94 -15.57 -10.86
C LYS A 154 0.01 -14.90 -11.87
N GLU A 155 -0.85 -15.73 -12.45
CA GLU A 155 -2.02 -15.24 -13.16
C GLU A 155 -2.84 -14.32 -12.27
N GLY A 156 -3.23 -13.14 -12.79
CA GLY A 156 -3.91 -12.09 -12.04
C GLY A 156 -2.99 -11.07 -11.37
N ASP A 157 -1.70 -11.35 -11.22
CA ASP A 157 -0.72 -10.32 -10.81
C ASP A 157 -0.38 -9.43 -12.02
N TYR A 158 0.12 -8.23 -11.73
CA TYR A 158 0.53 -7.29 -12.76
C TYR A 158 2.06 -7.09 -12.73
N LYS A 159 2.71 -7.10 -13.91
CA LYS A 159 4.12 -6.78 -14.03
C LYS A 159 4.30 -5.36 -14.57
N LEU A 160 4.96 -4.51 -13.79
CA LEU A 160 5.34 -3.16 -14.19
C LEU A 160 6.84 -3.08 -14.39
N VAL A 161 7.28 -2.61 -15.55
CA VAL A 161 8.69 -2.31 -15.82
C VAL A 161 8.94 -0.82 -15.57
N LYS A 162 9.98 -0.52 -14.79
CA LYS A 162 10.45 0.85 -14.55
C LYS A 162 11.94 0.99 -14.89
N THR A 163 12.37 2.20 -15.21
CA THR A 163 13.76 2.54 -15.52
C THR A 163 14.36 3.58 -14.56
N ARG A 164 13.58 4.03 -13.58
CA ARG A 164 13.99 5.01 -12.56
C ARG A 164 13.69 4.47 -11.17
N PHE A 165 13.99 5.22 -10.10
CA PHE A 165 13.78 4.78 -8.74
C PHE A 165 12.31 4.58 -8.42
N SER A 166 11.49 5.60 -8.63
CA SER A 166 10.05 5.51 -8.37
C SER A 166 9.34 4.59 -9.36
N ALA A 167 8.40 3.82 -8.85
CA ALA A 167 7.49 3.01 -9.66
C ALA A 167 6.50 3.88 -10.46
N PHE A 168 6.28 5.13 -10.05
CA PHE A 168 5.37 6.05 -10.74
C PHE A 168 6.06 6.87 -11.83
N PHE A 169 7.37 7.15 -11.67
CA PHE A 169 8.06 8.05 -12.57
C PHE A 169 8.22 7.44 -13.98
N ALA A 170 7.68 8.13 -14.98
CA ALA A 170 7.70 7.73 -16.40
C ALA A 170 7.12 6.32 -16.63
N THR A 171 6.13 5.92 -15.85
CA THR A 171 5.35 4.70 -16.03
C THR A 171 3.85 5.03 -16.10
N HIS A 172 3.03 4.03 -16.36
CA HIS A 172 1.58 4.16 -16.37
C HIS A 172 0.94 3.62 -15.08
N LEU A 173 1.72 3.44 -14.00
CA LEU A 173 1.22 2.83 -12.76
C LEU A 173 0.04 3.59 -12.17
N ASP A 174 0.15 4.92 -12.04
CA ASP A 174 -0.91 5.74 -11.43
C ASP A 174 -2.22 5.63 -12.20
N SER A 175 -2.18 5.72 -13.52
CA SER A 175 -3.37 5.59 -14.36
C SER A 175 -4.02 4.21 -14.27
N VAL A 176 -3.23 3.13 -14.18
CA VAL A 176 -3.74 1.78 -13.98
C VAL A 176 -4.41 1.65 -12.62
N LEU A 177 -3.74 2.07 -11.54
CA LEU A 177 -4.28 1.95 -10.19
C LEU A 177 -5.54 2.79 -10.00
N LYS A 178 -5.58 4.02 -10.49
CA LYS A 178 -6.77 4.89 -10.43
C LYS A 178 -7.94 4.35 -11.25
N THR A 179 -7.66 3.79 -12.43
CA THR A 179 -8.71 3.14 -13.24
C THR A 179 -9.33 1.94 -12.54
N LEU A 180 -8.52 1.19 -11.77
CA LEU A 180 -8.99 0.07 -10.96
C LEU A 180 -9.60 0.48 -9.62
N GLY A 181 -9.66 1.77 -9.30
CA GLY A 181 -10.19 2.30 -8.05
C GLY A 181 -9.32 2.01 -6.82
N MET A 182 -8.01 1.77 -7.04
CA MET A 182 -7.07 1.50 -5.95
C MET A 182 -6.72 2.78 -5.21
N LYS A 183 -6.87 2.76 -3.88
CA LYS A 183 -6.65 3.91 -3.00
C LYS A 183 -5.52 3.70 -2.01
N ASN A 184 -5.24 2.44 -1.68
CA ASN A 184 -4.30 2.07 -0.64
C ASN A 184 -3.12 1.29 -1.20
N LEU A 185 -1.92 1.56 -0.68
CA LEU A 185 -0.71 0.88 -1.12
C LEU A 185 -0.01 0.18 0.05
N VAL A 186 0.42 -1.05 -0.18
CA VAL A 186 1.33 -1.80 0.68
C VAL A 186 2.62 -2.01 -0.12
N ILE A 187 3.76 -1.61 0.42
CA ILE A 187 5.02 -1.59 -0.30
C ILE A 187 6.03 -2.50 0.40
N VAL A 188 6.64 -3.39 -0.38
CA VAL A 188 7.68 -4.34 0.04
C VAL A 188 8.81 -4.37 -1.00
N GLY A 189 9.98 -4.88 -0.61
CA GLY A 189 11.13 -5.09 -1.52
C GLY A 189 12.32 -4.20 -1.24
N VAL A 190 13.08 -3.84 -2.25
CA VAL A 190 14.35 -3.11 -2.13
C VAL A 190 14.44 -1.93 -3.10
N GLN A 191 15.28 -0.96 -2.86
CA GLN A 191 16.08 -0.61 -1.70
C GLN A 191 15.39 0.51 -0.93
N THR A 192 15.29 0.42 0.40
CA THR A 192 14.53 1.36 1.24
C THR A 192 14.85 2.83 0.95
N PRO A 193 16.13 3.29 0.89
CA PRO A 193 16.45 4.70 0.68
C PRO A 193 16.21 5.21 -0.75
N ASN A 194 16.03 4.32 -1.71
CA ASN A 194 15.95 4.67 -3.13
C ASN A 194 14.57 4.34 -3.72
N CYS A 195 14.40 3.13 -4.28
CA CYS A 195 13.18 2.76 -5.02
C CYS A 195 11.95 2.75 -4.12
N ILE A 196 12.07 2.25 -2.89
CA ILE A 196 10.96 2.27 -1.91
C ILE A 196 10.62 3.71 -1.55
N ARG A 197 11.60 4.46 -1.02
CA ARG A 197 11.38 5.84 -0.56
C ARG A 197 10.84 6.74 -1.67
N GLN A 198 11.40 6.71 -2.86
CA GLN A 198 10.93 7.55 -3.96
C GLN A 198 9.51 7.18 -4.39
N THR A 199 9.18 5.88 -4.47
CA THR A 199 7.81 5.43 -4.77
C THR A 199 6.81 5.87 -3.70
N VAL A 200 7.20 5.81 -2.42
CA VAL A 200 6.37 6.27 -1.29
C VAL A 200 6.08 7.76 -1.37
N TYR A 201 7.11 8.60 -1.64
CA TYR A 201 6.95 10.04 -1.75
C TYR A 201 6.04 10.42 -2.92
N ASP A 202 6.20 9.76 -4.06
CA ASP A 202 5.31 9.97 -5.21
C ASP A 202 3.88 9.50 -4.91
N ALA A 203 3.70 8.38 -4.20
CA ALA A 203 2.39 7.89 -3.78
C ALA A 203 1.66 8.90 -2.88
N VAL A 204 2.37 9.49 -1.92
CA VAL A 204 1.82 10.55 -1.04
C VAL A 204 1.47 11.79 -1.87
N ALA A 205 2.35 12.20 -2.81
CA ALA A 205 2.12 13.35 -3.68
C ALA A 205 0.97 13.15 -4.69
N LEU A 206 0.63 11.89 -5.01
CA LEU A 206 -0.48 11.49 -5.88
C LEU A 206 -1.80 11.24 -5.12
N ASP A 207 -1.84 11.58 -3.82
CA ASP A 207 -3.01 11.49 -2.94
C ASP A 207 -3.57 10.07 -2.78
N TYR A 208 -2.70 9.05 -2.70
CA TYR A 208 -3.14 7.73 -2.22
C TYR A 208 -3.55 7.84 -0.75
N GLU A 209 -4.76 7.36 -0.43
CA GLU A 209 -5.39 7.57 0.89
C GLU A 209 -4.57 6.93 2.03
N LYS A 210 -3.95 5.77 1.75
CA LYS A 210 -3.13 5.06 2.72
C LYS A 210 -1.89 4.46 2.04
N VAL A 211 -0.73 4.79 2.58
CA VAL A 211 0.55 4.23 2.13
C VAL A 211 1.21 3.51 3.30
N MET A 212 1.51 2.22 3.12
CA MET A 212 2.15 1.37 4.11
C MET A 212 3.45 0.79 3.56
N VAL A 213 4.49 0.74 4.39
CA VAL A 213 5.75 0.05 4.10
C VAL A 213 5.97 -1.01 5.15
N LEU A 214 6.04 -2.29 4.75
CA LEU A 214 6.32 -3.38 5.69
C LEU A 214 7.82 -3.36 6.04
N THR A 215 8.14 -3.02 7.29
CA THR A 215 9.51 -2.70 7.69
C THR A 215 10.45 -3.89 7.61
N ASP A 216 9.99 -5.07 7.92
CA ASP A 216 10.72 -6.34 7.90
C ASP A 216 10.63 -7.09 6.56
N ALA A 217 9.87 -6.55 5.60
CA ALA A 217 9.81 -6.99 4.21
C ALA A 217 10.44 -5.96 3.25
N THR A 218 11.24 -5.02 3.77
CA THR A 218 12.06 -4.07 3.01
C THR A 218 13.48 -4.02 3.56
N ALA A 219 14.45 -3.73 2.70
CA ALA A 219 15.86 -3.69 3.09
C ALA A 219 16.65 -2.57 2.41
N ALA A 220 17.77 -2.22 3.02
CA ALA A 220 18.82 -1.38 2.46
C ALA A 220 20.19 -2.08 2.57
N ALA A 221 21.21 -1.51 1.95
CA ALA A 221 22.58 -2.00 2.04
C ALA A 221 23.13 -1.96 3.49
N ARG A 222 22.60 -1.05 4.32
CA ARG A 222 23.01 -0.86 5.72
C ARG A 222 21.75 -0.65 6.60
N PRO A 223 21.74 -1.26 7.82
CA PRO A 223 20.59 -1.15 8.74
C PRO A 223 20.29 0.29 9.19
N ASP A 224 21.33 1.11 9.43
CA ASP A 224 21.15 2.50 9.84
C ASP A 224 20.47 3.35 8.75
N ILE A 225 20.81 3.13 7.49
CA ILE A 225 20.16 3.78 6.31
C ILE A 225 18.69 3.33 6.19
N HIS A 226 18.44 2.03 6.40
CA HIS A 226 17.07 1.51 6.42
C HIS A 226 16.23 2.21 7.49
N LEU A 227 16.71 2.20 8.74
CA LEU A 227 15.99 2.81 9.87
C LEU A 227 15.79 4.32 9.70
N ALA A 228 16.78 5.03 9.15
CA ALA A 228 16.65 6.46 8.85
C ALA A 228 15.56 6.71 7.81
N SER A 229 15.52 5.90 6.74
CA SER A 229 14.51 6.01 5.68
C SER A 229 13.10 5.70 6.19
N ILE A 230 12.94 4.69 7.05
CA ILE A 230 11.65 4.37 7.69
C ILE A 230 11.18 5.53 8.57
N ARG A 231 12.07 6.12 9.38
CA ARG A 231 11.73 7.29 10.20
C ARG A 231 11.29 8.48 9.35
N ASP A 232 12.00 8.74 8.26
CA ASP A 232 11.70 9.83 7.35
C ASP A 232 10.31 9.67 6.70
N MET A 233 9.97 8.48 6.20
CA MET A 233 8.66 8.19 5.63
C MET A 233 7.52 8.32 6.66
N LYS A 234 7.74 8.02 7.93
CA LYS A 234 6.75 8.27 8.99
C LYS A 234 6.37 9.74 9.13
N THR A 235 7.30 10.66 8.89
CA THR A 235 7.05 12.11 9.05
C THR A 235 6.04 12.66 8.03
N ILE A 236 5.83 11.95 6.94
CA ILE A 236 4.87 12.30 5.88
C ILE A 236 3.58 11.45 5.92
N GLY A 237 3.28 10.82 7.07
CA GLY A 237 2.03 10.09 7.27
C GLY A 237 2.03 8.62 6.80
N VAL A 238 3.18 8.07 6.42
CA VAL A 238 3.28 6.67 5.98
C VAL A 238 3.24 5.73 7.18
N GLU A 239 2.39 4.71 7.10
CA GLU A 239 2.36 3.64 8.09
C GLU A 239 3.52 2.65 7.84
N THR A 240 4.16 2.22 8.92
CA THR A 240 5.34 1.35 8.80
C THR A 240 5.24 0.15 9.76
N PRO A 241 4.20 -0.70 9.58
CA PRO A 241 4.05 -1.92 10.37
C PRO A 241 5.10 -2.96 10.01
N THR A 242 5.28 -3.91 10.91
CA THR A 242 5.90 -5.20 10.58
C THR A 242 4.93 -6.08 9.79
N LEU A 243 5.42 -7.13 9.15
CA LEU A 243 4.58 -8.13 8.49
C LEU A 243 3.60 -8.78 9.48
N GLU A 244 4.06 -9.07 10.70
CA GLU A 244 3.21 -9.64 11.76
C GLU A 244 2.06 -8.69 12.16
N GLU A 245 2.33 -7.40 12.32
CA GLU A 245 1.32 -6.38 12.63
C GLU A 245 0.32 -6.22 11.48
N TRP A 246 0.82 -6.21 10.24
CA TRP A 246 -0.02 -6.05 9.05
C TRP A 246 -0.94 -7.24 8.80
N ARG A 247 -0.51 -8.47 9.09
CA ARG A 247 -1.29 -9.68 8.83
C ARG A 247 -2.41 -9.93 9.86
N ARG A 248 -2.39 -9.29 11.02
CA ARG A 248 -3.46 -9.34 12.04
C ARG A 248 -4.71 -8.59 11.60
#